data_87cc77de71f810d1a4fee3fcbc2120c3
#
_entry.id   87cc77de71f810d1a4fee3fcbc2120c3
#
_cell.length_a   1.000
_cell.length_b   1.000
_cell.length_c   1.000
_cell.angle_alpha   90.00
_cell.angle_beta   90.00
_cell.angle_gamma   90.00
#
_symmetry.space_group_name_H-M   'P 1'
#
loop_
_entity.id
_entity.type
_entity.pdbx_description
1 polymer ?
#
loop_
_entity_poly.entity_id
_entity_poly.type
_entity_poly.pdbx_seq_one_letter_code
_entity_poly.pdbx_strand_id
1 'polypeptide(L)'
;MLKAFPEMIIIPAGFFFMGSDAGAENEMPRHRVWLDLFAIAKFPVTNREYKIYLEESQAVPPPFWSEAIFTDPEQPVVGVSWHAAVAYCAWLRGRTGKAFRLPSEAEWEGAARGRRQNALYPWGDEPPCDRPYPGYNTMTGGPQRVGMNEPNDFGLYDMSEGVHEWCSDYYDYRYYSYSPEKNPQGPPSGLRRASRGGSWRHRIKFSRCAARSSLPPSFRYADYGFRLALTLTPLSGE
;
A
#
# COMPACT_ATOMS: atom_id res chain seq x y z
N MET A 1 -16.42 -21.85 -4.18
CA MET A 1 -15.43 -21.70 -3.11
C MET A 1 -14.86 -20.29 -3.18
N LEU A 2 -15.10 -19.46 -2.18
CA LEU A 2 -14.44 -18.15 -2.08
C LEU A 2 -12.93 -18.38 -2.06
N LYS A 3 -12.17 -17.67 -2.91
CA LYS A 3 -10.70 -17.69 -2.85
C LYS A 3 -10.32 -17.28 -1.42
N ALA A 4 -9.84 -18.23 -0.65
CA ALA A 4 -9.61 -18.05 0.79
C ALA A 4 -8.41 -17.12 1.09
N PHE A 5 -7.67 -16.67 0.08
CA PHE A 5 -6.41 -15.95 0.25
C PHE A 5 -6.24 -14.88 -0.83
N PRO A 6 -5.64 -13.73 -0.49
CA PRO A 6 -5.30 -12.72 -1.47
C PRO A 6 -4.34 -13.27 -2.52
N GLU A 7 -4.50 -12.83 -3.76
CA GLU A 7 -3.53 -13.11 -4.83
C GLU A 7 -2.27 -12.29 -4.54
N MET A 8 -1.14 -13.00 -4.41
CA MET A 8 0.16 -12.40 -4.09
C MET A 8 1.06 -12.39 -5.31
N ILE A 9 1.69 -11.26 -5.57
CA ILE A 9 2.68 -11.08 -6.64
C ILE A 9 4.07 -11.14 -6.02
N ILE A 10 4.94 -11.97 -6.58
CA ILE A 10 6.34 -12.09 -6.15
C ILE A 10 7.13 -10.93 -6.73
N ILE A 11 7.78 -10.17 -5.87
CA ILE A 11 8.71 -9.11 -6.22
C ILE A 11 10.13 -9.65 -6.07
N PRO A 12 10.90 -9.72 -7.16
CA PRO A 12 12.26 -10.25 -7.10
C PRO A 12 13.17 -9.38 -6.24
N ALA A 13 14.16 -10.00 -5.62
CA ALA A 13 15.21 -9.26 -4.93
C ALA A 13 15.97 -8.36 -5.91
N GLY A 14 16.35 -7.17 -5.47
CA GLY A 14 17.08 -6.25 -6.33
C GLY A 14 17.19 -4.84 -5.79
N PHE A 15 17.95 -4.03 -6.53
CA PHE A 15 18.09 -2.61 -6.26
C PHE A 15 17.02 -1.79 -6.99
N PHE A 16 16.57 -0.75 -6.32
CA PHE A 16 15.83 0.35 -6.95
C PHE A 16 16.24 1.68 -6.33
N PHE A 17 15.85 2.78 -6.96
CA PHE A 17 16.04 4.12 -6.41
C PHE A 17 14.76 4.59 -5.73
N MET A 18 14.82 4.74 -4.41
CA MET A 18 13.74 5.23 -3.55
C MET A 18 13.78 6.75 -3.44
N GLY A 19 12.62 7.39 -3.42
CA GLY A 19 12.50 8.83 -3.30
C GLY A 19 12.61 9.59 -4.63
N SER A 20 12.73 10.91 -4.55
CA SER A 20 12.79 11.82 -5.70
C SER A 20 13.48 13.11 -5.33
N ASP A 21 14.47 13.54 -6.13
CA ASP A 21 15.12 14.85 -5.97
C ASP A 21 14.32 16.01 -6.59
N ALA A 22 13.24 15.69 -7.31
CA ALA A 22 12.31 16.67 -7.89
C ALA A 22 10.94 16.70 -7.18
N GLY A 23 10.79 15.97 -6.07
CA GLY A 23 9.57 15.86 -5.30
C GLY A 23 9.51 16.82 -4.11
N ALA A 24 8.75 16.43 -3.08
CA ALA A 24 8.72 17.13 -1.81
C ALA A 24 10.01 16.85 -1.01
N GLU A 25 10.37 17.75 -0.09
CA GLU A 25 11.60 17.61 0.71
C GLU A 25 11.67 16.29 1.49
N ASN A 26 10.51 15.76 1.94
CA ASN A 26 10.46 14.48 2.65
C ASN A 26 10.66 13.24 1.74
N GLU A 27 10.75 13.46 0.43
CA GLU A 27 11.08 12.43 -0.56
C GLU A 27 12.59 12.42 -0.89
N MET A 28 13.35 13.37 -0.33
CA MET A 28 14.78 13.58 -0.59
C MET A 28 15.67 13.04 0.54
N PRO A 29 16.91 12.68 0.20
CA PRO A 29 17.47 12.51 -1.13
C PRO A 29 16.93 11.24 -1.81
N ARG A 30 16.90 11.22 -3.13
CA ARG A 30 16.76 9.98 -3.87
C ARG A 30 17.98 9.11 -3.60
N HIS A 31 17.77 7.86 -3.17
CA HIS A 31 18.83 6.98 -2.73
C HIS A 31 18.62 5.53 -3.19
N ARG A 32 19.69 4.76 -3.24
CA ARG A 32 19.66 3.37 -3.65
C ARG A 32 19.21 2.49 -2.50
N VAL A 33 18.28 1.58 -2.76
CA VAL A 33 17.75 0.62 -1.79
C VAL A 33 17.78 -0.78 -2.39
N TRP A 34 18.24 -1.74 -1.61
CA TRP A 34 18.12 -3.17 -1.87
C TRP A 34 16.92 -3.74 -1.13
N LEU A 35 16.10 -4.49 -1.83
CA LEU A 35 15.04 -5.31 -1.24
C LEU A 35 15.33 -6.78 -1.47
N ASP A 36 15.19 -7.58 -0.43
CA ASP A 36 15.17 -9.03 -0.56
C ASP A 36 13.86 -9.49 -1.21
N LEU A 37 13.79 -10.75 -1.66
CA LEU A 37 12.60 -11.35 -2.23
C LEU A 37 11.42 -11.28 -1.25
N PHE A 38 10.28 -10.77 -1.71
CA PHE A 38 9.03 -10.75 -0.95
C PHE A 38 7.83 -10.92 -1.88
N ALA A 39 6.64 -11.08 -1.33
CA ALA A 39 5.42 -10.98 -2.12
C ALA A 39 4.52 -9.88 -1.56
N ILE A 40 3.76 -9.25 -2.45
CA ILE A 40 2.80 -8.20 -2.12
C ILE A 40 1.45 -8.52 -2.75
N ALA A 41 0.36 -8.15 -2.09
CA ALA A 41 -0.98 -8.40 -2.60
C ALA A 41 -1.22 -7.63 -3.90
N LYS A 42 -1.81 -8.30 -4.87
CA LYS A 42 -2.17 -7.75 -6.18
C LYS A 42 -3.05 -6.52 -6.07
N PHE A 43 -3.96 -6.52 -5.08
CA PHE A 43 -4.92 -5.46 -4.77
C PHE A 43 -4.80 -5.01 -3.32
N PRO A 44 -5.28 -3.82 -2.97
CA PRO A 44 -5.61 -3.48 -1.59
C PRO A 44 -6.62 -4.47 -1.01
N VAL A 45 -6.65 -4.63 0.32
CA VAL A 45 -7.65 -5.47 0.99
C VAL A 45 -9.05 -4.91 0.73
N THR A 46 -9.92 -5.76 0.23
CA THR A 46 -11.30 -5.41 -0.15
C THR A 46 -12.27 -5.51 1.03
N ASN A 47 -13.44 -4.87 0.91
CA ASN A 47 -14.54 -5.03 1.87
C ASN A 47 -14.97 -6.50 2.01
N ARG A 48 -14.96 -7.27 0.92
CA ARG A 48 -15.26 -8.70 0.93
C ARG A 48 -14.31 -9.48 1.83
N GLU A 49 -13.01 -9.23 1.70
CA GLU A 49 -11.98 -9.90 2.50
C GLU A 49 -12.02 -9.45 3.96
N TYR A 50 -12.22 -8.14 4.18
CA TYR A 50 -12.29 -7.58 5.52
C TYR A 50 -13.55 -8.04 6.28
N LYS A 51 -14.66 -8.27 5.57
CA LYS A 51 -15.88 -8.82 6.14
C LYS A 51 -15.65 -10.20 6.78
N ILE A 52 -14.91 -11.09 6.11
CA ILE A 52 -14.58 -12.41 6.66
C ILE A 52 -13.80 -12.27 7.97
N TYR A 53 -12.85 -11.33 8.01
CA TYR A 53 -12.11 -11.03 9.23
C TYR A 53 -13.03 -10.55 10.36
N LEU A 54 -13.95 -9.63 10.09
CA LEU A 54 -14.90 -9.14 11.09
C LEU A 54 -15.79 -10.26 11.63
N GLU A 55 -16.30 -11.15 10.76
CA GLU A 55 -17.15 -12.26 11.14
C GLU A 55 -16.41 -13.30 11.99
N GLU A 56 -15.16 -13.61 11.69
CA GLU A 56 -14.38 -14.62 12.42
C GLU A 56 -13.73 -14.09 13.70
N SER A 57 -13.28 -12.83 13.71
CA SER A 57 -12.55 -12.25 14.85
C SER A 57 -13.43 -11.49 15.83
N GLN A 58 -14.67 -11.18 15.46
CA GLN A 58 -15.58 -10.30 16.20
C GLN A 58 -15.00 -8.90 16.43
N ALA A 59 -14.11 -8.46 15.53
CA ALA A 59 -13.51 -7.12 15.57
C ALA A 59 -14.56 -6.03 15.29
N VAL A 60 -14.33 -4.84 15.83
CA VAL A 60 -15.21 -3.69 15.60
C VAL A 60 -15.07 -3.22 14.16
N PRO A 61 -16.18 -3.10 13.41
CA PRO A 61 -16.15 -2.57 12.05
C PRO A 61 -15.56 -1.16 11.96
N PRO A 62 -14.97 -0.78 10.82
CA PRO A 62 -14.53 0.59 10.58
C PRO A 62 -15.70 1.60 10.66
N PRO A 63 -15.45 2.88 10.96
CA PRO A 63 -16.51 3.90 11.11
C PRO A 63 -17.44 4.02 9.90
N PHE A 64 -16.93 3.82 8.68
CA PHE A 64 -17.66 4.02 7.43
C PHE A 64 -18.27 2.72 6.86
N TRP A 65 -18.24 1.62 7.61
CA TRP A 65 -18.57 0.28 7.15
C TRP A 65 -19.97 0.11 6.56
N SER A 66 -20.95 0.87 7.08
CA SER A 66 -22.36 0.84 6.64
C SER A 66 -22.77 2.01 5.75
N GLU A 67 -21.86 2.92 5.42
CA GLU A 67 -22.18 4.04 4.53
C GLU A 67 -22.25 3.56 3.08
N ALA A 68 -23.36 3.84 2.40
CA ALA A 68 -23.70 3.28 1.08
C ALA A 68 -22.60 3.42 0.02
N ILE A 69 -21.81 4.51 0.07
CA ILE A 69 -20.73 4.77 -0.87
C ILE A 69 -19.47 3.90 -0.63
N PHE A 70 -19.39 3.18 0.49
CA PHE A 70 -18.26 2.34 0.89
C PHE A 70 -18.62 0.87 1.09
N THR A 71 -19.80 0.42 0.64
CA THR A 71 -20.30 -0.95 0.92
C THR A 71 -20.09 -1.94 -0.20
N ASP A 72 -19.58 -1.52 -1.36
CA ASP A 72 -19.33 -2.46 -2.44
C ASP A 72 -18.26 -3.49 -2.04
N PRO A 73 -18.53 -4.79 -2.15
CA PRO A 73 -17.59 -5.83 -1.75
C PRO A 73 -16.21 -5.77 -2.44
N GLU A 74 -16.17 -5.24 -3.64
CA GLU A 74 -14.94 -5.12 -4.44
C GLU A 74 -14.21 -3.78 -4.27
N GLN A 75 -14.74 -2.86 -3.47
CA GLN A 75 -14.00 -1.66 -3.09
C GLN A 75 -12.93 -2.00 -2.04
N PRO A 76 -11.79 -1.27 -2.02
CA PRO A 76 -10.86 -1.36 -0.91
C PRO A 76 -11.55 -0.97 0.40
N VAL A 77 -11.26 -1.67 1.48
CA VAL A 77 -11.74 -1.29 2.80
C VAL A 77 -11.18 0.06 3.21
N VAL A 78 -12.03 0.91 3.79
CA VAL A 78 -11.67 2.26 4.25
C VAL A 78 -11.92 2.44 5.75
N GLY A 79 -11.37 3.50 6.33
CA GLY A 79 -11.56 3.80 7.76
C GLY A 79 -10.79 2.86 8.69
N VAL A 80 -9.81 2.15 8.17
CA VAL A 80 -8.99 1.20 8.92
C VAL A 80 -7.82 1.93 9.56
N SER A 81 -7.67 1.84 10.90
CA SER A 81 -6.48 2.33 11.58
C SER A 81 -5.28 1.40 11.30
N TRP A 82 -4.06 1.89 11.51
CA TRP A 82 -2.86 1.07 11.38
C TRP A 82 -2.93 -0.17 12.30
N HIS A 83 -3.41 0.02 13.54
CA HIS A 83 -3.58 -1.10 14.49
C HIS A 83 -4.56 -2.16 13.99
N ALA A 84 -5.67 -1.74 13.38
CA ALA A 84 -6.65 -2.65 12.80
C ALA A 84 -6.08 -3.40 11.58
N ALA A 85 -5.28 -2.73 10.74
CA ALA A 85 -4.59 -3.38 9.63
C ALA A 85 -3.58 -4.43 10.10
N VAL A 86 -2.81 -4.14 11.17
CA VAL A 86 -1.89 -5.10 11.80
C VAL A 86 -2.66 -6.28 12.41
N ALA A 87 -3.80 -6.02 13.07
CA ALA A 87 -4.64 -7.07 13.62
C ALA A 87 -5.19 -8.00 12.52
N TYR A 88 -5.61 -7.44 11.39
CA TYR A 88 -5.98 -8.23 10.20
C TYR A 88 -4.83 -9.13 9.73
N CYS A 89 -3.62 -8.59 9.61
CA CYS A 89 -2.44 -9.37 9.24
C CYS A 89 -2.17 -10.52 10.24
N ALA A 90 -2.32 -10.26 11.53
CA ALA A 90 -2.14 -11.26 12.58
C ALA A 90 -3.20 -12.39 12.52
N TRP A 91 -4.47 -12.03 12.30
CA TRP A 91 -5.54 -12.99 12.08
C TRP A 91 -5.26 -13.86 10.85
N LEU A 92 -4.90 -13.25 9.71
CA LEU A 92 -4.62 -13.99 8.48
C LEU A 92 -3.41 -14.92 8.63
N ARG A 93 -2.39 -14.49 9.38
CA ARG A 93 -1.24 -15.33 9.75
C ARG A 93 -1.67 -16.55 10.56
N GLY A 94 -2.47 -16.35 11.59
CA GLY A 94 -3.02 -17.45 12.40
C GLY A 94 -3.83 -18.45 11.57
N ARG A 95 -4.63 -17.94 10.64
CA ARG A 95 -5.48 -18.75 9.76
C ARG A 95 -4.71 -19.56 8.72
N THR A 96 -3.56 -19.04 8.26
CA THR A 96 -2.84 -19.56 7.09
C THR A 96 -1.51 -20.20 7.41
N GLY A 97 -0.92 -19.89 8.54
CA GLY A 97 0.47 -20.21 8.88
C GLY A 97 1.52 -19.41 8.08
N LYS A 98 1.10 -18.48 7.21
CA LYS A 98 2.00 -17.69 6.37
C LYS A 98 2.32 -16.33 7.02
N ALA A 99 3.52 -15.81 6.79
CA ALA A 99 4.02 -14.58 7.42
C ALA A 99 3.45 -13.28 6.79
N PHE A 100 2.12 -13.15 6.76
CA PHE A 100 1.44 -11.93 6.30
C PHE A 100 1.71 -10.74 7.21
N ARG A 101 1.92 -9.58 6.63
CA ARG A 101 2.22 -8.31 7.31
C ARG A 101 1.86 -7.12 6.41
N LEU A 102 1.97 -5.92 6.93
CA LEU A 102 2.01 -4.72 6.09
C LEU A 102 3.35 -4.68 5.33
N PRO A 103 3.40 -4.11 4.12
CA PRO A 103 4.65 -3.82 3.45
C PRO A 103 5.46 -2.77 4.23
N SER A 104 6.79 -2.79 4.13
CA SER A 104 7.58 -1.63 4.48
C SER A 104 7.34 -0.50 3.47
N GLU A 105 7.67 0.74 3.84
CA GLU A 105 7.55 1.90 2.95
C GLU A 105 8.41 1.69 1.68
N ALA A 106 9.58 1.08 1.82
CA ALA A 106 10.46 0.76 0.71
C ALA A 106 9.92 -0.37 -0.17
N GLU A 107 9.37 -1.43 0.41
CA GLU A 107 8.72 -2.49 -0.35
C GLU A 107 7.55 -1.97 -1.16
N TRP A 108 6.74 -1.08 -0.54
CA TRP A 108 5.61 -0.47 -1.23
C TRP A 108 6.06 0.36 -2.43
N GLU A 109 7.08 1.24 -2.27
CA GLU A 109 7.57 2.08 -3.36
C GLU A 109 8.26 1.26 -4.45
N GLY A 110 9.10 0.29 -4.09
CA GLY A 110 9.73 -0.62 -5.05
C GLY A 110 8.71 -1.40 -5.88
N ALA A 111 7.65 -1.87 -5.23
CA ALA A 111 6.54 -2.53 -5.89
C ALA A 111 5.73 -1.58 -6.80
N ALA A 112 5.46 -0.35 -6.36
CA ALA A 112 4.72 0.65 -7.12
C ALA A 112 5.44 1.07 -8.40
N ARG A 113 6.77 1.23 -8.34
CA ARG A 113 7.59 1.58 -9.52
C ARG A 113 7.62 0.48 -10.58
N GLY A 114 7.27 -0.73 -10.22
CA GLY A 114 7.34 -1.85 -11.13
C GLY A 114 8.79 -2.13 -11.54
N ARG A 115 9.01 -2.38 -12.84
CA ARG A 115 10.35 -2.54 -13.41
C ARG A 115 10.99 -1.22 -13.88
N ARG A 116 10.30 -0.09 -13.66
CA ARG A 116 10.69 1.24 -14.15
C ARG A 116 11.34 2.03 -13.04
N GLN A 117 12.63 2.03 -12.97
CA GLN A 117 13.44 2.65 -11.90
C GLN A 117 13.11 4.12 -11.62
N ASN A 118 12.66 4.87 -12.63
CA ASN A 118 12.43 6.31 -12.56
C ASN A 118 10.97 6.72 -12.75
N ALA A 119 10.04 5.74 -12.81
CA ALA A 119 8.65 6.04 -13.08
C ALA A 119 8.08 7.04 -12.06
N LEU A 120 7.44 8.07 -12.55
CA LEU A 120 6.76 9.07 -11.72
C LEU A 120 5.51 8.48 -11.06
N TYR A 121 4.76 7.69 -11.86
CA TYR A 121 3.55 6.97 -11.44
C TYR A 121 3.71 5.46 -11.69
N PRO A 122 2.84 4.62 -11.11
CA PRO A 122 2.89 3.17 -11.33
C PRO A 122 2.76 2.75 -12.81
N TRP A 123 2.14 3.57 -13.64
CA TRP A 123 1.97 3.35 -15.10
C TRP A 123 3.06 4.00 -15.96
N GLY A 124 3.94 4.83 -15.41
CA GLY A 124 4.98 5.56 -16.13
C GLY A 124 4.99 7.05 -15.82
N ASP A 125 5.40 7.88 -16.79
CA ASP A 125 5.63 9.32 -16.57
C ASP A 125 4.50 10.19 -17.14
N GLU A 126 3.58 9.61 -17.90
CA GLU A 126 2.49 10.35 -18.52
C GLU A 126 1.52 10.92 -17.49
N PRO A 127 1.15 12.20 -17.60
CA PRO A 127 0.13 12.79 -16.74
C PRO A 127 -1.20 12.01 -16.85
N PRO A 128 -1.91 11.79 -15.75
CA PRO A 128 -3.19 11.07 -15.77
C PRO A 128 -4.29 11.74 -16.58
N CYS A 129 -4.20 13.06 -16.82
CA CYS A 129 -5.15 13.82 -17.66
C CYS A 129 -5.20 13.35 -19.12
N ASP A 130 -4.15 12.69 -19.58
CA ASP A 130 -4.05 12.15 -20.94
C ASP A 130 -4.48 10.68 -21.03
N ARG A 131 -4.87 10.10 -19.89
CA ARG A 131 -5.41 8.74 -19.79
C ARG A 131 -6.88 8.78 -19.37
N PRO A 132 -7.72 7.91 -19.94
CA PRO A 132 -9.02 7.63 -19.35
C PRO A 132 -8.80 6.86 -18.04
N TYR A 133 -8.45 7.58 -16.98
CA TYR A 133 -8.26 7.01 -15.65
C TYR A 133 -9.61 7.12 -14.92
N PRO A 134 -10.37 6.02 -14.79
CA PRO A 134 -11.59 6.04 -14.02
C PRO A 134 -11.23 6.39 -12.57
N GLY A 135 -11.68 7.52 -12.08
CA GLY A 135 -11.34 7.97 -10.71
C GLY A 135 -10.49 9.21 -10.64
N TYR A 136 -9.77 9.56 -11.69
CA TYR A 136 -9.08 10.82 -11.74
C TYR A 136 -10.09 11.98 -11.83
N ASN A 137 -10.01 12.93 -10.91
CA ASN A 137 -10.88 14.11 -10.83
C ASN A 137 -12.36 13.86 -10.47
N THR A 138 -12.74 12.64 -10.14
CA THR A 138 -14.04 12.38 -9.54
C THR A 138 -13.89 12.49 -8.03
N MET A 139 -14.00 13.68 -7.47
CA MET A 139 -14.28 13.86 -6.02
C MET A 139 -15.67 13.28 -5.66
N THR A 140 -16.02 12.19 -6.32
CA THR A 140 -17.31 11.52 -6.24
C THR A 140 -17.25 10.40 -5.22
N GLY A 141 -17.36 10.80 -3.98
CA GLY A 141 -18.03 9.94 -3.02
C GLY A 141 -17.31 8.68 -2.51
N GLY A 142 -16.19 8.21 -3.07
CA GLY A 142 -15.55 7.00 -2.55
C GLY A 142 -14.54 6.37 -3.51
N PRO A 143 -13.75 5.37 -3.06
CA PRO A 143 -12.82 4.65 -3.91
C PRO A 143 -13.59 3.78 -4.92
N GLN A 144 -12.98 3.54 -6.07
CA GLN A 144 -13.50 2.59 -7.05
C GLN A 144 -13.30 1.14 -6.60
N ARG A 145 -13.94 0.20 -7.31
CA ARG A 145 -13.62 -1.22 -7.18
C ARG A 145 -12.15 -1.46 -7.54
N VAL A 146 -11.53 -2.41 -6.87
CA VAL A 146 -10.15 -2.78 -7.19
C VAL A 146 -10.03 -3.34 -8.60
N GLY A 147 -8.89 -3.11 -9.26
CA GLY A 147 -8.60 -3.66 -10.58
C GLY A 147 -9.30 -2.98 -11.75
N MET A 148 -9.87 -1.79 -11.55
CA MET A 148 -10.54 -1.04 -12.63
C MET A 148 -9.54 -0.37 -13.59
N ASN A 149 -8.31 -0.16 -13.16
CA ASN A 149 -7.22 0.41 -13.94
C ASN A 149 -6.26 -0.69 -14.42
N GLU A 150 -5.36 -0.34 -15.34
CA GLU A 150 -4.32 -1.27 -15.76
C GLU A 150 -3.27 -1.47 -14.63
N PRO A 151 -2.70 -2.68 -14.51
CA PRO A 151 -1.66 -2.95 -13.55
C PRO A 151 -0.32 -2.32 -13.98
N ASN A 152 0.59 -2.18 -13.04
CA ASN A 152 1.96 -1.85 -13.33
C ASN A 152 2.73 -3.07 -13.92
N ASP A 153 4.01 -2.90 -14.27
CA ASP A 153 4.83 -3.93 -14.91
C ASP A 153 5.05 -5.20 -14.05
N PHE A 154 4.72 -5.18 -12.77
CA PHE A 154 4.68 -6.37 -11.91
C PHE A 154 3.29 -7.04 -11.88
N GLY A 155 2.27 -6.44 -12.47
CA GLY A 155 0.90 -6.93 -12.40
C GLY A 155 0.15 -6.48 -11.14
N LEU A 156 0.63 -5.42 -10.47
CA LEU A 156 -0.01 -4.83 -9.30
C LEU A 156 -1.00 -3.74 -9.72
N TYR A 157 -2.19 -3.80 -9.15
CA TYR A 157 -3.27 -2.85 -9.40
C TYR A 157 -3.38 -1.84 -8.25
N ASP A 158 -3.96 -0.69 -8.56
CA ASP A 158 -4.39 0.32 -7.60
C ASP A 158 -3.26 0.79 -6.65
N MET A 159 -2.01 0.79 -7.17
CA MET A 159 -0.86 1.34 -6.46
C MET A 159 -0.91 2.88 -6.38
N SER A 160 -1.99 3.49 -6.82
CA SER A 160 -2.20 4.94 -6.87
C SER A 160 -3.69 5.24 -6.88
N GLU A 161 -4.10 6.31 -6.22
CA GLU A 161 -5.45 6.92 -6.27
C GLU A 161 -6.61 6.15 -5.62
N GLY A 162 -6.45 4.88 -5.26
CA GLY A 162 -7.49 4.14 -4.55
C GLY A 162 -7.64 4.64 -3.13
N VAL A 163 -6.82 4.16 -2.23
CA VAL A 163 -6.73 4.56 -0.82
C VAL A 163 -5.28 4.79 -0.43
N HIS A 164 -5.04 5.65 0.56
CA HIS A 164 -3.75 5.64 1.25
C HIS A 164 -3.55 4.28 1.90
N GLU A 165 -2.43 3.65 1.61
CA GLU A 165 -2.10 2.33 2.13
C GLU A 165 -1.09 2.43 3.27
N TRP A 166 -1.48 1.90 4.42
CA TRP A 166 -0.60 1.81 5.57
C TRP A 166 0.64 0.96 5.29
N CYS A 167 1.80 1.48 5.71
CA CYS A 167 3.06 0.74 5.76
C CYS A 167 3.41 0.35 7.20
N SER A 168 4.30 -0.62 7.37
CA SER A 168 4.77 -1.07 8.69
C SER A 168 5.56 -0.01 9.43
N ASP A 169 6.22 0.87 8.69
CA ASP A 169 7.24 1.80 9.17
C ASP A 169 6.67 2.90 10.05
N TYR A 170 7.40 3.27 11.09
CA TYR A 170 7.27 4.61 11.64
C TYR A 170 7.71 5.63 10.59
N TYR A 171 7.10 6.79 10.62
CA TYR A 171 7.41 7.88 9.70
C TYR A 171 8.33 8.89 10.36
N ASP A 172 9.42 9.22 9.66
CA ASP A 172 10.27 10.38 9.92
C ASP A 172 10.46 11.16 8.61
N TYR A 173 10.33 12.48 8.70
CA TYR A 173 10.43 13.39 7.56
C TYR A 173 11.81 13.33 6.88
N ARG A 174 12.88 13.12 7.69
CA ARG A 174 14.26 13.10 7.23
C ARG A 174 14.83 11.69 7.06
N TYR A 175 14.02 10.66 7.22
CA TYR A 175 14.51 9.27 7.22
C TYR A 175 15.39 8.93 6.02
N TYR A 176 15.09 9.43 4.83
CA TYR A 176 15.83 9.12 3.61
C TYR A 176 17.28 9.59 3.65
N SER A 177 17.63 10.60 4.45
CA SER A 177 19.02 11.08 4.60
C SER A 177 19.94 10.13 5.40
N TYR A 178 19.35 9.15 6.11
CA TYR A 178 20.09 8.18 6.92
C TYR A 178 19.55 6.75 6.80
N SER A 179 18.66 6.51 5.84
CA SER A 179 18.10 5.19 5.56
C SER A 179 19.20 4.18 5.23
N PRO A 180 19.18 2.97 5.81
CA PRO A 180 20.09 1.92 5.38
C PRO A 180 19.77 1.50 3.94
N GLU A 181 20.80 1.07 3.20
CA GLU A 181 20.62 0.63 1.83
C GLU A 181 19.82 -0.68 1.75
N LYS A 182 20.00 -1.59 2.70
CA LYS A 182 19.35 -2.93 2.63
C LYS A 182 18.10 -2.99 3.50
N ASN A 183 16.96 -3.31 2.87
CA ASN A 183 15.66 -3.56 3.52
C ASN A 183 15.28 -2.51 4.58
N PRO A 184 15.26 -1.22 4.27
CA PRO A 184 14.91 -0.18 5.25
C PRO A 184 13.50 -0.42 5.81
N GLN A 185 13.35 -0.24 7.13
CA GLN A 185 12.12 -0.50 7.88
C GLN A 185 11.60 0.74 8.61
N GLY A 186 12.07 1.92 8.19
CA GLY A 186 11.77 3.17 8.88
C GLY A 186 12.58 3.35 10.17
N PRO A 187 12.38 4.46 10.88
CA PRO A 187 13.02 4.68 12.17
C PRO A 187 12.49 3.70 13.23
N PRO A 188 13.26 3.42 14.30
CA PRO A 188 12.89 2.42 15.31
C PRO A 188 11.67 2.83 16.15
N SER A 189 11.32 4.12 16.16
CA SER A 189 10.17 4.66 16.90
C SER A 189 9.66 5.93 16.22
N GLY A 190 8.42 6.32 16.57
CA GLY A 190 7.79 7.53 16.05
C GLY A 190 6.34 7.67 16.52
N LEU A 191 5.75 8.81 16.24
CA LEU A 191 4.34 9.11 16.58
C LEU A 191 3.39 8.81 15.42
N ARG A 192 3.91 8.64 14.22
CA ARG A 192 3.14 8.46 13.00
C ARG A 192 3.62 7.22 12.25
N ARG A 193 2.72 6.61 11.48
CA ARG A 193 3.05 5.52 10.56
C ARG A 193 3.04 6.03 9.13
N ALA A 194 3.96 5.51 8.32
CA ALA A 194 4.02 5.83 6.90
C ALA A 194 2.79 5.29 6.16
N SER A 195 2.37 6.00 5.13
CA SER A 195 1.35 5.57 4.19
C SER A 195 1.67 6.08 2.78
N ARG A 196 1.16 5.40 1.77
CA ARG A 196 1.55 5.60 0.38
C ARG A 196 0.35 5.56 -0.57
N GLY A 197 0.55 5.97 -1.84
CA GLY A 197 -0.39 5.78 -2.94
C GLY A 197 -1.36 6.92 -3.21
N GLY A 198 -1.48 7.90 -2.32
CA GLY A 198 -2.53 8.90 -2.43
C GLY A 198 -3.92 8.29 -2.20
N SER A 199 -4.98 8.96 -2.60
CA SER A 199 -6.33 8.44 -2.45
C SER A 199 -7.31 9.04 -3.45
N TRP A 200 -8.49 8.44 -3.58
CA TRP A 200 -9.60 8.83 -4.44
C TRP A 200 -10.00 10.31 -4.33
N ARG A 201 -9.70 10.98 -3.23
CA ARG A 201 -10.04 12.40 -2.98
C ARG A 201 -8.85 13.34 -3.04
N HIS A 202 -7.65 12.85 -3.32
CA HIS A 202 -6.45 13.66 -3.37
C HIS A 202 -6.09 14.08 -4.78
N ARG A 203 -5.34 15.20 -4.90
CA ARG A 203 -4.75 15.61 -6.17
C ARG A 203 -3.66 14.62 -6.57
N ILE A 204 -3.52 14.40 -7.86
CA ILE A 204 -2.57 13.47 -8.47
C ILE A 204 -1.13 13.58 -7.96
N LYS A 205 -0.68 14.76 -7.55
CA LYS A 205 0.67 14.95 -7.01
C LYS A 205 0.97 14.07 -5.79
N PHE A 206 -0.06 13.60 -5.08
CA PHE A 206 0.06 12.69 -3.94
C PHE A 206 0.06 11.20 -4.35
N SER A 207 -0.20 10.92 -5.62
CA SER A 207 -0.28 9.58 -6.19
C SER A 207 1.00 9.15 -6.91
N ARG A 208 2.06 9.97 -6.88
CA ARG A 208 3.38 9.61 -7.41
C ARG A 208 3.99 8.46 -6.60
N CYS A 209 4.78 7.60 -7.25
CA CYS A 209 5.47 6.49 -6.57
C CYS A 209 6.28 6.98 -5.36
N ALA A 210 6.97 8.13 -5.48
CA ALA A 210 7.79 8.69 -4.42
C ALA A 210 7.00 9.46 -3.35
N ALA A 211 5.73 9.81 -3.59
CA ALA A 211 4.96 10.63 -2.65
C ALA A 211 4.78 9.94 -1.29
N ARG A 212 5.18 10.62 -0.22
CA ARG A 212 5.12 10.13 1.15
C ARG A 212 4.00 10.78 1.92
N SER A 213 3.28 10.00 2.70
CA SER A 213 2.27 10.47 3.64
C SER A 213 2.40 9.76 4.98
N SER A 214 1.73 10.26 5.99
CA SER A 214 1.73 9.64 7.32
C SER A 214 0.57 10.12 8.17
N LEU A 215 0.14 9.28 9.11
CA LEU A 215 -0.84 9.63 10.14
C LEU A 215 -0.50 8.99 11.49
N PRO A 216 -1.02 9.52 12.60
CA PRO A 216 -1.06 8.78 13.86
C PRO A 216 -1.76 7.43 13.68
N PRO A 217 -1.23 6.33 14.28
CA PRO A 217 -1.69 4.97 13.99
C PRO A 217 -3.14 4.66 14.41
N SER A 218 -3.74 5.48 15.24
CA SER A 218 -5.14 5.34 15.67
C SER A 218 -6.15 6.02 14.75
N PHE A 219 -5.72 6.84 13.80
CA PHE A 219 -6.63 7.59 12.95
C PHE A 219 -7.31 6.67 11.92
N ARG A 220 -8.57 7.03 11.58
CA ARG A 220 -9.47 6.24 10.74
C ARG A 220 -10.17 7.18 9.75
N TYR A 221 -9.50 7.50 8.65
CA TYR A 221 -10.09 8.33 7.59
C TYR A 221 -10.70 7.47 6.48
N ALA A 222 -11.76 7.99 5.84
CA ALA A 222 -12.48 7.31 4.76
C ALA A 222 -11.66 7.08 3.48
N ASP A 223 -10.41 7.49 3.47
CA ASP A 223 -9.46 7.32 2.37
C ASP A 223 -8.20 6.54 2.79
N TYR A 224 -8.24 5.84 3.94
CA TYR A 224 -7.16 4.99 4.44
C TYR A 224 -7.57 3.53 4.48
N GLY A 225 -6.81 2.72 3.80
CA GLY A 225 -6.87 1.27 3.75
C GLY A 225 -5.46 0.66 3.83
N PHE A 226 -5.26 -0.51 3.28
CA PHE A 226 -3.96 -1.19 3.28
C PHE A 226 -3.91 -2.33 2.27
N ARG A 227 -2.72 -2.73 1.88
CA ARG A 227 -2.48 -4.01 1.22
C ARG A 227 -1.53 -4.88 2.03
N LEU A 228 -1.48 -6.16 1.69
CA LEU A 228 -0.68 -7.15 2.38
C LEU A 228 0.68 -7.33 1.72
N ALA A 229 1.69 -7.59 2.53
CA ALA A 229 2.94 -8.20 2.11
C ALA A 229 3.09 -9.57 2.76
N LEU A 230 3.91 -10.41 2.15
CA LEU A 230 4.26 -11.74 2.66
C LEU A 230 5.77 -11.87 2.65
N THR A 231 6.33 -12.19 3.80
CA THR A 231 7.74 -12.57 3.88
C THR A 231 7.90 -13.97 3.28
N LEU A 232 8.75 -14.07 2.30
CA LEU A 232 9.14 -15.35 1.71
C LEU A 232 10.41 -15.82 2.41
N THR A 233 10.37 -16.99 3.04
CA THR A 233 11.58 -17.63 3.53
C THR A 233 12.39 -18.04 2.31
N PRO A 234 13.68 -17.69 2.21
CA PRO A 234 14.53 -18.28 1.17
C PRO A 234 14.38 -19.79 1.24
N LEU A 235 14.17 -20.43 0.09
CA LEU A 235 14.30 -21.88 0.04
C LEU A 235 15.72 -22.17 0.55
N SER A 236 15.82 -22.88 1.68
CA SER A 236 17.10 -23.37 2.17
C SER A 236 17.68 -24.16 1.02
N GLY A 237 18.73 -23.60 0.39
CA GLY A 237 19.37 -24.21 -0.76
C GLY A 237 19.82 -25.60 -0.43
N GLU A 238 19.52 -26.50 -1.32
CA GLU A 238 20.22 -27.79 -1.45
C GLU A 238 21.69 -27.55 -1.79
#